data_de73173612bd5b9927daf50f3e682afb
#
_entry.id   de73173612bd5b9927daf50f3e682afb
#
_cell.length_a   1.000
_cell.length_b   1.000
_cell.length_c   1.000
_cell.angle_alpha   90.00
_cell.angle_beta   90.00
_cell.angle_gamma   90.00
#
_symmetry.space_group_name_H-M   'P 1'
#
loop_
_entity.id
_entity.type
_entity.pdbx_description
1 polymer ?
#
loop_
_entity_poly.entity_id
_entity_poly.type
_entity_poly.pdbx_seq_one_letter_code
_entity_poly.pdbx_strand_id
1 'polypeptide(L)'
;KADNITTQVRTDGIVSIDVLDHVTYSDGTTVSLQNDLQYDKNTFKGLVFVSGNTVRYQASDQTGSFPVTYTVKDNLGNAASATITINVHQKDASNKAAPTPSDVEAQVAAGQKVQIPITLTGIDADGDDVQLLGLGNKAPTLGRISEVGATYLVYEAYADSTGTDTFSYAVEDWTGQRSQAQIRVGVFTSGTDSGVYARDDEITLRPNTAATVPVAQNDISGDNTDLAVSENVESQDISN
;
A
#
# COMPACT_ATOMS: atom_id res chain seq x y z
N LYS A 1 -13.43 2.02 -16.10
CA LYS A 1 -13.70 3.43 -15.77
C LYS A 1 -12.65 3.91 -14.78
N ALA A 2 -12.08 5.10 -14.99
CA ALA A 2 -11.20 5.76 -14.02
C ALA A 2 -11.97 6.86 -13.30
N ASP A 3 -11.75 7.03 -11.99
CA ASP A 3 -12.41 8.03 -11.17
C ASP A 3 -11.43 9.13 -10.75
N ASN A 4 -11.93 10.35 -10.53
CA ASN A 4 -11.12 11.45 -10.04
C ASN A 4 -10.72 11.19 -8.57
N ILE A 5 -9.49 11.55 -8.25
CA ILE A 5 -8.89 11.37 -6.92
C ILE A 5 -8.56 12.75 -6.35
N THR A 6 -8.78 12.95 -5.07
CA THR A 6 -8.31 14.15 -4.35
C THR A 6 -7.48 13.70 -3.17
N THR A 7 -6.28 14.27 -3.04
CA THR A 7 -5.37 13.97 -1.94
C THR A 7 -4.77 15.25 -1.37
N GLN A 8 -4.21 15.15 -0.19
CA GLN A 8 -3.56 16.24 0.52
C GLN A 8 -2.13 15.87 0.89
N VAL A 9 -1.26 16.87 0.91
CA VAL A 9 0.13 16.70 1.36
C VAL A 9 0.65 18.05 1.87
N ARG A 10 1.49 18.02 2.89
CA ARG A 10 2.18 19.23 3.35
C ARG A 10 3.29 19.64 2.39
N THR A 11 3.72 20.89 2.46
CA THR A 11 4.96 21.35 1.79
C THR A 11 6.13 20.46 2.16
N ASP A 12 7.00 20.14 1.18
CA ASP A 12 8.15 19.23 1.29
C ASP A 12 7.78 17.77 1.66
N GLY A 13 6.49 17.44 1.70
CA GLY A 13 6.00 16.10 1.98
C GLY A 13 5.95 15.22 0.74
N ILE A 14 5.68 13.94 0.98
CA ILE A 14 5.51 12.93 -0.08
C ILE A 14 4.12 12.30 0.10
N VAL A 15 3.41 12.09 -1.01
CA VAL A 15 2.18 11.32 -1.03
C VAL A 15 2.26 10.23 -2.11
N SER A 16 1.72 9.07 -1.80
CA SER A 16 1.58 7.94 -2.71
C SER A 16 0.10 7.65 -2.92
N ILE A 17 -0.31 7.48 -4.16
CA ILE A 17 -1.70 7.26 -4.55
C ILE A 17 -1.77 5.95 -5.32
N ASP A 18 -2.46 4.95 -4.78
CA ASP A 18 -2.70 3.68 -5.47
C ASP A 18 -3.88 3.87 -6.42
N VAL A 19 -3.55 4.01 -7.69
CA VAL A 19 -4.53 4.42 -8.71
C VAL A 19 -5.57 3.34 -8.98
N LEU A 20 -5.19 2.06 -8.86
CA LEU A 20 -6.11 0.96 -9.18
C LEU A 20 -7.26 0.84 -8.18
N ASP A 21 -7.12 1.34 -6.96
CA ASP A 21 -8.21 1.43 -5.97
C ASP A 21 -9.35 2.36 -6.43
N HIS A 22 -9.07 3.20 -7.43
CA HIS A 22 -9.99 4.17 -8.01
C HIS A 22 -10.39 3.83 -9.46
N VAL A 23 -10.19 2.56 -9.86
CA VAL A 23 -10.51 2.10 -11.21
C VAL A 23 -11.49 0.94 -11.17
N THR A 24 -12.60 1.10 -11.88
CA THR A 24 -13.58 0.03 -12.07
C THR A 24 -13.36 -0.64 -13.42
N TYR A 25 -13.19 -1.96 -13.43
CA TYR A 25 -13.00 -2.77 -14.63
C TYR A 25 -13.74 -4.10 -14.52
N SER A 26 -13.89 -4.80 -15.65
CA SER A 26 -14.63 -6.07 -15.71
C SER A 26 -13.78 -7.23 -15.21
N ASP A 27 -14.43 -8.25 -14.67
CA ASP A 27 -13.79 -9.49 -14.25
C ASP A 27 -12.95 -10.12 -15.37
N GLY A 28 -11.80 -10.67 -15.03
CA GLY A 28 -10.86 -11.27 -15.97
C GLY A 28 -10.04 -10.28 -16.80
N THR A 29 -10.15 -8.97 -16.51
CA THR A 29 -9.39 -7.92 -17.20
C THR A 29 -8.22 -7.49 -16.32
N THR A 30 -6.99 -7.46 -16.85
CA THR A 30 -5.83 -6.89 -16.16
C THR A 30 -5.69 -5.42 -16.56
N VAL A 31 -5.55 -4.54 -15.58
CA VAL A 31 -5.41 -3.09 -15.78
C VAL A 31 -4.05 -2.63 -15.26
N SER A 32 -3.43 -1.71 -15.98
CA SER A 32 -2.16 -1.10 -15.59
C SER A 32 -2.18 0.41 -15.76
N LEU A 33 -1.50 1.11 -14.84
CA LEU A 33 -1.26 2.54 -14.92
C LEU A 33 -0.21 2.83 -16.00
N GLN A 34 -0.46 3.86 -16.82
CA GLN A 34 0.49 4.30 -17.84
C GLN A 34 1.48 5.31 -17.25
N ASN A 35 2.74 5.27 -17.70
CA ASN A 35 3.81 6.15 -17.19
C ASN A 35 3.68 7.62 -17.62
N ASP A 36 2.82 7.91 -18.59
CA ASP A 36 2.67 9.24 -19.17
C ASP A 36 1.60 10.04 -18.41
N LEU A 37 2.05 10.77 -17.39
CA LEU A 37 1.22 11.69 -16.61
C LEU A 37 1.14 13.05 -17.33
N GLN A 38 -0.06 13.62 -17.44
CA GLN A 38 -0.31 14.89 -18.10
C GLN A 38 -0.62 16.00 -17.10
N TYR A 39 0.16 17.06 -17.11
CA TYR A 39 -0.04 18.25 -16.26
C TYR A 39 0.52 19.50 -16.94
N ASP A 40 0.05 20.67 -16.54
CA ASP A 40 0.59 21.96 -17.05
C ASP A 40 1.95 22.23 -16.38
N LYS A 41 3.01 22.08 -17.15
CA LYS A 41 4.40 22.28 -16.68
C LYS A 41 4.71 23.69 -16.18
N ASN A 42 3.90 24.69 -16.55
CA ASN A 42 4.11 26.07 -16.11
C ASN A 42 3.57 26.32 -14.70
N THR A 43 2.47 25.67 -14.36
CA THR A 43 1.74 25.88 -13.09
C THR A 43 1.98 24.75 -12.08
N PHE A 44 2.26 23.55 -12.53
CA PHE A 44 2.53 22.40 -11.66
C PHE A 44 3.83 22.57 -10.87
N LYS A 45 3.79 22.33 -9.57
CA LYS A 45 4.94 22.40 -8.66
C LYS A 45 5.16 21.07 -7.96
N GLY A 46 6.41 20.74 -7.70
CA GLY A 46 6.81 19.46 -7.14
C GLY A 46 7.22 18.44 -8.20
N LEU A 47 7.47 17.22 -7.77
CA LEU A 47 7.89 16.10 -8.63
C LEU A 47 6.82 15.02 -8.58
N VAL A 48 6.29 14.63 -9.75
CA VAL A 48 5.31 13.54 -9.88
C VAL A 48 5.83 12.48 -10.85
N PHE A 49 5.66 11.22 -10.49
CA PHE A 49 6.06 10.08 -11.32
C PHE A 49 5.24 8.83 -10.99
N VAL A 50 5.26 7.87 -11.91
CA VAL A 50 4.62 6.56 -11.76
C VAL A 50 5.64 5.54 -11.26
N SER A 51 5.23 4.72 -10.30
CA SER A 51 5.97 3.55 -9.79
C SER A 51 5.02 2.37 -9.69
N GLY A 52 5.08 1.43 -10.64
CA GLY A 52 4.09 0.36 -10.76
C GLY A 52 2.70 0.93 -11.04
N ASN A 53 1.73 0.65 -10.18
CA ASN A 53 0.37 1.19 -10.25
C ASN A 53 0.13 2.37 -9.30
N THR A 54 1.18 2.89 -8.71
CA THR A 54 1.14 4.00 -7.75
C THR A 54 1.66 5.28 -8.40
N VAL A 55 0.93 6.38 -8.25
CA VAL A 55 1.44 7.73 -8.54
C VAL A 55 2.09 8.25 -7.26
N ARG A 56 3.36 8.65 -7.34
CA ARG A 56 4.08 9.28 -6.25
C ARG A 56 4.30 10.75 -6.55
N TYR A 57 4.09 11.57 -5.54
CA TYR A 57 4.30 13.00 -5.63
C TYR A 57 5.11 13.50 -4.44
N GLN A 58 6.13 14.27 -4.73
CA GLN A 58 6.90 15.04 -3.75
C GLN A 58 6.54 16.52 -3.90
N ALA A 59 5.97 17.09 -2.86
CA ALA A 59 5.59 18.49 -2.84
C ALA A 59 6.81 19.41 -2.81
N SER A 60 6.69 20.57 -3.44
CA SER A 60 7.62 21.68 -3.25
C SER A 60 7.29 22.46 -1.97
N ASP A 61 7.99 23.56 -1.76
CA ASP A 61 7.71 24.56 -0.71
C ASP A 61 6.48 25.43 -0.99
N GLN A 62 5.82 25.27 -2.16
CA GLN A 62 4.69 26.09 -2.58
C GLN A 62 3.37 25.39 -2.30
N THR A 63 2.47 26.08 -1.64
CA THR A 63 1.08 25.65 -1.44
C THR A 63 0.24 25.85 -2.68
N GLY A 64 -0.82 25.06 -2.85
CA GLY A 64 -1.74 25.17 -3.96
C GLY A 64 -2.41 23.85 -4.30
N SER A 65 -3.16 23.87 -5.40
CA SER A 65 -3.83 22.69 -5.94
C SER A 65 -3.19 22.34 -7.29
N PHE A 66 -2.64 21.16 -7.41
CA PHE A 66 -1.86 20.70 -8.56
C PHE A 66 -2.54 19.50 -9.22
N PRO A 67 -3.35 19.72 -10.26
CA PRO A 67 -4.01 18.64 -10.98
C PRO A 67 -3.02 17.90 -11.89
N VAL A 68 -3.12 16.58 -11.93
CA VAL A 68 -2.41 15.71 -12.85
C VAL A 68 -3.38 14.66 -13.42
N THR A 69 -3.39 14.51 -14.74
CA THR A 69 -4.21 13.48 -15.39
C THR A 69 -3.42 12.20 -15.51
N TYR A 70 -4.01 11.11 -15.06
CA TYR A 70 -3.49 9.76 -15.23
C TYR A 70 -4.31 8.97 -16.25
N THR A 71 -3.73 7.96 -16.84
CA THR A 71 -4.37 7.05 -17.79
C THR A 71 -4.08 5.61 -17.40
N VAL A 72 -5.11 4.79 -17.35
CA VAL A 72 -4.99 3.34 -17.21
C VAL A 72 -5.37 2.65 -18.52
N LYS A 73 -4.75 1.49 -18.78
CA LYS A 73 -5.06 0.62 -19.92
C LYS A 73 -5.30 -0.79 -19.47
N ASP A 74 -6.25 -1.45 -20.12
CA ASP A 74 -6.49 -2.87 -19.94
C ASP A 74 -5.68 -3.70 -20.94
N ASN A 75 -5.69 -5.03 -20.74
CA ASN A 75 -5.04 -6.00 -21.62
C ASN A 75 -5.72 -6.14 -22.99
N LEU A 76 -6.89 -5.51 -23.20
CA LEU A 76 -7.62 -5.47 -24.47
C LEU A 76 -7.33 -4.19 -25.27
N GLY A 77 -6.56 -3.27 -24.70
CA GLY A 77 -6.18 -2.00 -25.31
C GLY A 77 -7.15 -0.83 -25.04
N ASN A 78 -8.20 -1.03 -24.24
CA ASN A 78 -9.07 0.06 -23.84
C ASN A 78 -8.35 0.96 -22.82
N ALA A 79 -8.59 2.26 -22.89
CA ALA A 79 -8.00 3.24 -22.00
C ALA A 79 -9.06 4.09 -21.31
N ALA A 80 -8.78 4.48 -20.07
CA ALA A 80 -9.57 5.45 -19.32
C ALA A 80 -8.63 6.43 -18.62
N SER A 81 -9.03 7.70 -18.56
CA SER A 81 -8.26 8.75 -17.92
C SER A 81 -9.12 9.48 -16.89
N ALA A 82 -8.48 9.95 -15.82
CA ALA A 82 -9.11 10.80 -14.82
C ALA A 82 -8.04 11.69 -14.16
N THR A 83 -8.46 12.59 -13.27
CA THR A 83 -7.59 13.60 -12.67
C THR A 83 -7.33 13.27 -11.20
N ILE A 84 -6.06 13.31 -10.80
CA ILE A 84 -5.64 13.41 -9.42
C ILE A 84 -5.46 14.90 -9.09
N THR A 85 -6.19 15.40 -8.11
CA THR A 85 -6.02 16.76 -7.58
C THR A 85 -5.21 16.69 -6.29
N ILE A 86 -3.99 17.22 -6.31
CA ILE A 86 -3.08 17.21 -5.18
C ILE A 86 -3.13 18.59 -4.50
N ASN A 87 -3.63 18.65 -3.28
CA ASN A 87 -3.71 19.87 -2.49
C ASN A 87 -2.50 19.96 -1.56
N VAL A 88 -1.59 20.89 -1.84
CA VAL A 88 -0.42 21.16 -1.00
C VAL A 88 -0.72 22.29 -0.02
N HIS A 89 -0.56 22.03 1.26
CA HIS A 89 -0.78 22.99 2.36
C HIS A 89 0.50 23.22 3.15
N GLN A 90 0.51 24.25 4.00
CA GLN A 90 1.63 24.47 4.94
C GLN A 90 1.64 23.35 5.98
N LYS A 91 2.85 23.00 6.45
CA LYS A 91 3.00 22.14 7.62
C LYS A 91 2.37 22.83 8.84
N ASP A 92 1.37 22.16 9.42
CA ASP A 92 0.81 22.59 10.69
C ASP A 92 1.51 21.84 11.83
N ALA A 93 2.32 22.54 12.60
CA ALA A 93 3.06 21.96 13.73
C ALA A 93 2.32 22.16 15.06
N SER A 94 1.14 22.77 15.07
CA SER A 94 0.41 23.05 16.28
C SER A 94 -0.43 21.85 16.76
N ASN A 95 0.09 21.14 17.74
CA ASN A 95 -0.68 20.27 18.66
C ASN A 95 -1.48 19.13 18.05
N LYS A 96 -0.97 18.48 17.02
CA LYS A 96 -1.57 17.29 16.44
C LYS A 96 -0.93 16.03 17.02
N ALA A 97 -1.73 15.00 17.25
CA ALA A 97 -1.23 13.69 17.64
C ALA A 97 -0.45 13.06 16.48
N ALA A 98 0.64 12.37 16.77
CA ALA A 98 1.32 11.58 15.76
C ALA A 98 0.54 10.26 15.52
N PRO A 99 0.54 9.73 14.30
CA PRO A 99 -0.10 8.44 14.02
C PRO A 99 0.51 7.30 14.83
N THR A 100 -0.29 6.29 15.15
CA THR A 100 0.09 5.12 15.96
C THR A 100 0.07 3.84 15.12
N PRO A 101 1.07 3.62 14.24
CA PRO A 101 1.14 2.43 13.42
C PRO A 101 1.38 1.17 14.26
N SER A 102 0.88 0.03 13.81
CA SER A 102 1.01 -1.26 14.49
C SER A 102 2.13 -2.10 13.90
N ASP A 103 2.73 -2.96 14.73
CA ASP A 103 3.69 -3.95 14.25
C ASP A 103 3.01 -4.95 13.30
N VAL A 104 3.74 -5.38 12.27
CA VAL A 104 3.24 -6.28 11.23
C VAL A 104 4.14 -7.52 11.14
N GLU A 105 3.53 -8.68 10.93
CA GLU A 105 4.24 -9.93 10.71
C GLU A 105 3.94 -10.48 9.31
N ALA A 106 4.95 -11.09 8.70
CA ALA A 106 4.85 -11.76 7.41
C ALA A 106 5.80 -12.96 7.36
N GLN A 107 5.64 -13.80 6.34
CA GLN A 107 6.54 -14.90 6.07
C GLN A 107 6.80 -15.00 4.57
N VAL A 108 7.97 -15.53 4.21
CA VAL A 108 8.35 -15.68 2.81
C VAL A 108 9.41 -16.77 2.67
N ALA A 109 9.39 -17.53 1.58
CA ALA A 109 10.47 -18.44 1.25
C ALA A 109 11.72 -17.66 0.79
N ALA A 110 12.89 -18.20 1.09
CA ALA A 110 14.17 -17.65 0.63
C ALA A 110 14.16 -17.47 -0.90
N GLY A 111 14.58 -16.31 -1.37
CA GLY A 111 14.58 -15.94 -2.78
C GLY A 111 13.24 -15.48 -3.35
N GLN A 112 12.18 -15.44 -2.55
CA GLN A 112 10.83 -15.06 -2.98
C GLN A 112 10.43 -13.69 -2.45
N LYS A 113 9.28 -13.20 -2.93
CA LYS A 113 8.70 -11.91 -2.55
C LYS A 113 7.41 -12.12 -1.77
N VAL A 114 7.15 -11.23 -0.82
CA VAL A 114 5.88 -11.12 -0.11
C VAL A 114 5.44 -9.67 -0.09
N GLN A 115 4.17 -9.44 -0.36
CA GLN A 115 3.53 -8.15 -0.16
C GLN A 115 3.05 -8.06 1.29
N ILE A 116 3.45 -7.00 1.98
CA ILE A 116 3.15 -6.75 3.38
C ILE A 116 2.18 -5.58 3.44
N PRO A 117 0.89 -5.81 3.69
CA PRO A 117 -0.09 -4.75 3.80
C PRO A 117 0.15 -3.93 5.07
N ILE A 118 -0.05 -2.62 4.95
CA ILE A 118 0.10 -1.66 6.05
C ILE A 118 -1.24 -0.97 6.26
N THR A 119 -1.79 -1.10 7.46
CA THR A 119 -3.01 -0.40 7.84
C THR A 119 -2.70 1.07 8.12
N LEU A 120 -3.30 1.97 7.36
CA LEU A 120 -3.15 3.42 7.49
C LEU A 120 -4.43 4.10 8.01
N THR A 121 -5.57 3.40 7.95
CA THR A 121 -6.85 3.94 8.37
C THR A 121 -7.05 3.80 9.88
N GLY A 122 -7.47 4.90 10.52
CA GLY A 122 -7.82 4.89 11.94
C GLY A 122 -6.66 4.82 12.92
N ILE A 123 -5.42 5.01 12.44
CA ILE A 123 -4.22 5.00 13.28
C ILE A 123 -3.84 6.39 13.78
N ASP A 124 -4.54 7.43 13.33
CA ASP A 124 -4.38 8.80 13.81
C ASP A 124 -5.55 9.19 14.70
N ALA A 125 -5.24 9.68 15.92
CA ALA A 125 -6.25 10.01 16.93
C ALA A 125 -7.06 11.27 16.57
N ASP A 126 -6.48 12.16 15.79
CA ASP A 126 -7.13 13.38 15.30
C ASP A 126 -7.99 13.12 14.05
N GLY A 127 -7.89 11.92 13.49
CA GLY A 127 -8.61 11.51 12.27
C GLY A 127 -7.95 12.02 10.99
N ASP A 128 -6.70 12.44 11.08
CA ASP A 128 -5.93 12.91 9.94
C ASP A 128 -5.56 11.75 9.00
N ASP A 129 -5.49 12.02 7.71
CA ASP A 129 -5.02 11.04 6.72
C ASP A 129 -3.55 10.74 6.94
N VAL A 130 -3.20 9.45 6.87
CA VAL A 130 -1.84 8.96 7.08
C VAL A 130 -1.33 8.31 5.80
N GLN A 131 -0.07 8.56 5.48
CA GLN A 131 0.61 7.97 4.34
C GLN A 131 1.79 7.09 4.76
N LEU A 132 2.05 6.05 3.97
CA LEU A 132 3.24 5.21 4.10
C LEU A 132 4.43 5.90 3.44
N LEU A 133 5.49 6.14 4.21
CA LEU A 133 6.74 6.70 3.66
C LEU A 133 7.69 5.62 3.11
N GLY A 134 7.57 4.39 3.58
CA GLY A 134 8.46 3.28 3.27
C GLY A 134 9.26 2.83 4.49
N LEU A 135 10.55 2.52 4.31
CA LEU A 135 11.41 2.09 5.42
C LEU A 135 11.57 3.19 6.47
N GLY A 136 11.57 2.76 7.74
CA GLY A 136 11.91 3.57 8.88
C GLY A 136 13.43 3.64 9.13
N ASN A 137 13.81 3.71 10.40
CA ASN A 137 15.21 3.86 10.80
C ASN A 137 16.01 2.55 10.83
N LYS A 138 15.37 1.39 10.70
CA LYS A 138 16.01 0.08 10.66
C LYS A 138 15.71 -0.61 9.35
N ALA A 139 16.76 -0.91 8.58
CA ALA A 139 16.64 -1.64 7.31
C ALA A 139 16.60 -3.16 7.54
N PRO A 140 16.01 -3.93 6.61
CA PRO A 140 16.07 -5.38 6.62
C PRO A 140 17.50 -5.90 6.40
N THR A 141 17.80 -7.10 6.89
CA THR A 141 19.12 -7.74 6.82
C THR A 141 19.12 -9.07 6.05
N LEU A 142 17.98 -9.75 6.02
CA LEU A 142 17.81 -11.05 5.33
C LEU A 142 17.15 -10.87 3.93
N GLY A 143 16.85 -9.64 3.56
CA GLY A 143 16.22 -9.29 2.30
C GLY A 143 16.29 -7.79 2.04
N ARG A 144 15.43 -7.33 1.12
CA ARG A 144 15.30 -5.91 0.76
C ARG A 144 13.86 -5.53 0.50
N ILE A 145 13.52 -4.26 0.62
CA ILE A 145 12.27 -3.73 0.09
C ILE A 145 12.45 -3.46 -1.39
N SER A 146 11.72 -4.19 -2.22
CA SER A 146 11.77 -4.06 -3.69
C SER A 146 10.76 -3.07 -4.22
N GLU A 147 9.68 -2.79 -3.46
CA GLU A 147 8.62 -1.85 -3.84
C GLU A 147 7.99 -1.21 -2.60
N VAL A 148 7.56 0.04 -2.73
CA VAL A 148 6.76 0.78 -1.75
C VAL A 148 5.49 1.24 -2.45
N GLY A 149 4.37 0.60 -2.14
CA GLY A 149 3.03 1.00 -2.58
C GLY A 149 2.44 2.08 -1.68
N ALA A 150 1.20 2.46 -1.94
CA ALA A 150 0.48 3.43 -1.09
C ALA A 150 0.14 2.83 0.29
N THR A 151 -0.21 1.54 0.33
CA THR A 151 -0.66 0.84 1.55
C THR A 151 0.08 -0.47 1.79
N TYR A 152 1.20 -0.72 1.13
CA TYR A 152 1.97 -1.95 1.27
C TYR A 152 3.46 -1.76 1.00
N LEU A 153 4.25 -2.72 1.48
CA LEU A 153 5.65 -2.89 1.11
C LEU A 153 5.83 -4.27 0.45
N VAL A 154 6.68 -4.37 -0.57
CA VAL A 154 7.10 -5.66 -1.10
C VAL A 154 8.49 -5.98 -0.57
N TYR A 155 8.57 -7.01 0.26
CA TYR A 155 9.83 -7.56 0.77
C TYR A 155 10.28 -8.70 -0.13
N GLU A 156 11.56 -8.70 -0.51
CA GLU A 156 12.22 -9.75 -1.29
C GLU A 156 13.34 -10.36 -0.44
N ALA A 157 13.16 -11.63 -0.05
CA ALA A 157 14.17 -12.35 0.72
C ALA A 157 15.38 -12.70 -0.15
N TYR A 158 16.59 -12.66 0.43
CA TYR A 158 17.77 -13.18 -0.26
C TYR A 158 17.71 -14.72 -0.36
N ALA A 159 18.24 -15.26 -1.45
CA ALA A 159 18.14 -16.68 -1.77
C ALA A 159 18.76 -17.61 -0.70
N ASP A 160 19.79 -17.13 -0.01
CA ASP A 160 20.54 -17.90 0.99
C ASP A 160 20.20 -17.49 2.43
N SER A 161 19.12 -16.68 2.63
CA SER A 161 18.73 -16.20 3.95
C SER A 161 17.71 -17.13 4.61
N THR A 162 17.81 -17.25 5.93
CA THR A 162 16.82 -17.94 6.78
C THR A 162 16.76 -17.29 8.16
N GLY A 163 15.62 -17.39 8.82
CA GLY A 163 15.43 -16.85 10.17
C GLY A 163 14.43 -15.69 10.18
N THR A 164 14.45 -14.88 11.24
CA THR A 164 13.55 -13.74 11.38
C THR A 164 14.27 -12.45 11.06
N ASP A 165 13.81 -11.76 10.03
CA ASP A 165 14.23 -10.39 9.74
C ASP A 165 13.34 -9.41 10.50
N THR A 166 13.93 -8.38 11.07
CA THR A 166 13.19 -7.33 11.80
C THR A 166 13.68 -5.98 11.34
N PHE A 167 12.80 -5.21 10.78
CA PHE A 167 13.06 -3.85 10.30
C PHE A 167 11.90 -2.92 10.64
N SER A 168 11.99 -1.64 10.31
CA SER A 168 10.92 -0.69 10.60
C SER A 168 10.36 -0.06 9.35
N TYR A 169 9.08 0.34 9.42
CA TYR A 169 8.44 1.20 8.44
C TYR A 169 8.02 2.52 9.10
N ALA A 170 7.90 3.55 8.28
CA ALA A 170 7.54 4.88 8.73
C ALA A 170 6.27 5.36 8.04
N VAL A 171 5.45 6.05 8.80
CA VAL A 171 4.25 6.72 8.35
C VAL A 171 4.29 8.20 8.72
N GLU A 172 3.54 9.02 7.99
CA GLU A 172 3.42 10.45 8.24
C GLU A 172 1.97 10.88 8.06
N ASP A 173 1.43 11.67 8.98
CA ASP A 173 0.15 12.32 8.79
C ASP A 173 0.27 13.52 7.84
N TRP A 174 -0.87 14.06 7.43
CA TRP A 174 -0.89 15.22 6.52
C TRP A 174 -0.35 16.51 7.19
N THR A 175 -0.27 16.57 8.51
CA THR A 175 0.34 17.68 9.25
C THR A 175 1.85 17.58 9.34
N GLY A 176 2.43 16.42 8.99
CA GLY A 176 3.86 16.14 8.94
C GLY A 176 4.42 15.53 10.19
N GLN A 177 3.58 14.97 11.07
CA GLN A 177 4.06 14.19 12.20
C GLN A 177 4.32 12.74 11.76
N ARG A 178 5.41 12.17 12.28
CA ARG A 178 5.93 10.86 11.85
C ARG A 178 5.95 9.90 13.00
N SER A 179 5.63 8.67 12.68
CA SER A 179 5.78 7.52 13.57
C SER A 179 6.35 6.32 12.82
N GLN A 180 6.79 5.32 13.59
CA GLN A 180 7.36 4.09 13.05
C GLN A 180 6.80 2.91 13.83
N ALA A 181 6.70 1.76 13.14
CA ALA A 181 6.44 0.46 13.75
C ALA A 181 7.35 -0.60 13.13
N GLN A 182 7.36 -1.79 13.69
CA GLN A 182 8.23 -2.88 13.25
C GLN A 182 7.51 -3.79 12.28
N ILE A 183 8.30 -4.35 11.37
CA ILE A 183 7.90 -5.49 10.54
C ILE A 183 8.82 -6.65 10.89
N ARG A 184 8.22 -7.82 11.15
CA ARG A 184 8.93 -9.07 11.38
C ARG A 184 8.61 -10.04 10.26
N VAL A 185 9.62 -10.45 9.51
CA VAL A 185 9.47 -11.40 8.40
C VAL A 185 10.18 -12.71 8.75
N GLY A 186 9.42 -13.78 8.82
CA GLY A 186 9.98 -15.13 8.89
C GLY A 186 10.44 -15.57 7.50
N VAL A 187 11.75 -15.74 7.31
CA VAL A 187 12.33 -16.26 6.08
C VAL A 187 12.65 -17.75 6.28
N PHE A 188 12.06 -18.62 5.46
CA PHE A 188 12.24 -20.06 5.54
C PHE A 188 12.86 -20.63 4.27
N THR A 189 13.50 -21.79 4.37
CA THR A 189 14.15 -22.43 3.23
C THR A 189 13.10 -23.03 2.29
N SER A 190 13.16 -22.69 1.01
CA SER A 190 12.29 -23.29 -0.01
C SER A 190 12.42 -24.81 -0.07
N GLY A 191 11.30 -25.52 -0.14
CA GLY A 191 11.27 -26.98 -0.32
C GLY A 191 11.36 -27.82 0.97
N THR A 192 11.34 -27.21 2.16
CA THR A 192 11.33 -27.96 3.44
C THR A 192 9.93 -28.20 3.98
N ASP A 193 8.94 -27.47 3.52
CA ASP A 193 7.55 -27.66 3.90
C ASP A 193 6.63 -27.31 2.73
N SER A 194 5.79 -28.27 2.32
CA SER A 194 4.81 -28.10 1.23
C SER A 194 3.41 -27.75 1.75
N GLY A 195 3.32 -27.30 2.99
CA GLY A 195 2.06 -26.95 3.63
C GLY A 195 1.51 -25.59 3.16
N VAL A 196 0.20 -25.46 3.21
CA VAL A 196 -0.50 -24.19 3.14
C VAL A 196 -0.75 -23.70 4.56
N TYR A 197 -0.36 -22.47 4.84
CA TYR A 197 -0.54 -21.84 6.15
C TYR A 197 -1.53 -20.70 6.00
N ALA A 198 -2.80 -20.95 6.32
CA ALA A 198 -3.82 -19.94 6.38
C ALA A 198 -3.66 -19.08 7.64
N ARG A 199 -3.90 -17.78 7.51
CA ARG A 199 -3.91 -16.81 8.60
C ARG A 199 -5.29 -16.22 8.76
N ASP A 200 -5.62 -15.89 9.99
CA ASP A 200 -6.88 -15.22 10.29
C ASP A 200 -6.89 -13.80 9.70
N ASP A 201 -8.02 -13.44 9.10
CA ASP A 201 -8.32 -12.10 8.63
C ASP A 201 -9.35 -11.46 9.56
N GLU A 202 -9.13 -10.20 9.90
CA GLU A 202 -10.07 -9.42 10.69
C GLU A 202 -10.59 -8.24 9.87
N ILE A 203 -11.90 -8.08 9.82
CA ILE A 203 -12.55 -6.97 9.15
C ILE A 203 -13.65 -6.37 10.02
N THR A 204 -13.69 -5.05 10.08
CA THR A 204 -14.75 -4.32 10.75
C THR A 204 -15.70 -3.72 9.72
N LEU A 205 -16.99 -4.10 9.80
CA LEU A 205 -18.03 -3.62 8.89
C LEU A 205 -19.08 -2.79 9.63
N ARG A 206 -19.61 -1.79 8.95
CA ARG A 206 -20.83 -1.10 9.41
C ARG A 206 -22.03 -1.98 9.12
N PRO A 207 -23.10 -1.91 9.94
CA PRO A 207 -24.35 -2.64 9.66
C PRO A 207 -24.87 -2.34 8.24
N ASN A 208 -25.34 -3.39 7.56
CA ASN A 208 -25.86 -3.32 6.19
C ASN A 208 -24.87 -2.89 5.11
N THR A 209 -23.58 -3.11 5.32
CA THR A 209 -22.54 -2.94 4.29
C THR A 209 -21.97 -4.30 3.88
N ALA A 210 -21.49 -4.38 2.64
CA ALA A 210 -20.74 -5.53 2.14
C ALA A 210 -19.30 -5.11 1.86
N ALA A 211 -18.35 -6.02 2.07
CA ALA A 211 -16.97 -5.85 1.70
C ALA A 211 -16.43 -7.11 1.05
N THR A 212 -15.44 -6.95 0.17
CA THR A 212 -14.64 -8.05 -0.36
C THR A 212 -13.35 -8.13 0.47
N VAL A 213 -13.08 -9.31 1.02
CA VAL A 213 -11.87 -9.56 1.81
C VAL A 213 -10.94 -10.44 0.98
N PRO A 214 -9.72 -10.01 0.67
CA PRO A 214 -8.74 -10.81 -0.05
C PRO A 214 -8.06 -11.81 0.90
N VAL A 215 -8.80 -12.80 1.37
CA VAL A 215 -8.40 -13.74 2.45
C VAL A 215 -7.12 -14.54 2.16
N ALA A 216 -6.74 -14.72 0.91
CA ALA A 216 -5.50 -15.44 0.56
C ALA A 216 -4.26 -14.50 0.50
N GLN A 217 -4.41 -13.22 0.79
CA GLN A 217 -3.32 -12.24 0.62
C GLN A 217 -2.23 -12.37 1.69
N ASN A 218 -2.59 -12.79 2.90
CA ASN A 218 -1.68 -13.00 4.02
C ASN A 218 -1.36 -14.50 4.24
N ASP A 219 -1.95 -15.39 3.45
CA ASP A 219 -1.70 -16.82 3.48
C ASP A 219 -0.41 -17.19 2.75
N ILE A 220 0.13 -18.34 3.09
CA ILE A 220 1.44 -18.79 2.58
C ILE A 220 1.30 -20.17 1.97
N SER A 221 1.82 -20.31 0.75
CA SER A 221 2.13 -21.62 0.15
C SER A 221 3.60 -21.96 0.38
N GLY A 222 3.88 -23.06 1.05
CA GLY A 222 5.25 -23.50 1.32
C GLY A 222 6.02 -23.89 0.05
N ASP A 223 5.35 -24.19 -1.04
CA ASP A 223 5.92 -24.49 -2.36
C ASP A 223 5.83 -23.32 -3.34
N ASN A 224 5.35 -22.16 -2.86
CA ASN A 224 5.21 -20.92 -3.64
C ASN A 224 4.25 -21.04 -4.85
N THR A 225 3.28 -21.94 -4.78
CA THR A 225 2.19 -22.02 -5.74
C THR A 225 1.11 -20.96 -5.44
N ASP A 226 0.36 -20.57 -6.45
CA ASP A 226 -0.78 -19.66 -6.27
C ASP A 226 -1.84 -20.31 -5.37
N LEU A 227 -2.27 -19.56 -4.36
CA LEU A 227 -3.33 -19.98 -3.46
C LEU A 227 -4.69 -19.64 -4.06
N ALA A 228 -5.65 -20.55 -3.93
CA ALA A 228 -7.02 -20.33 -4.29
C ALA A 228 -7.93 -20.60 -3.09
N VAL A 229 -8.93 -19.75 -2.91
CA VAL A 229 -9.96 -19.93 -1.87
C VAL A 229 -10.92 -21.03 -2.31
N SER A 230 -11.20 -21.98 -1.40
CA SER A 230 -12.21 -23.02 -1.64
C SER A 230 -13.60 -22.41 -1.73
N GLU A 231 -14.45 -22.92 -2.64
CA GLU A 231 -15.85 -22.50 -2.76
C GLU A 231 -16.69 -22.86 -1.54
N ASN A 232 -16.21 -23.77 -0.66
CA ASN A 232 -16.91 -24.18 0.56
C ASN A 232 -16.46 -23.31 1.74
N VAL A 233 -17.11 -22.19 1.96
CA VAL A 233 -16.94 -21.36 3.15
C VAL A 233 -17.99 -21.75 4.18
N GLU A 234 -17.55 -22.31 5.32
CA GLU A 234 -18.41 -22.59 6.46
C GLU A 234 -18.47 -21.38 7.38
N SER A 235 -19.67 -20.83 7.61
CA SER A 235 -19.87 -19.81 8.62
C SER A 235 -20.06 -20.48 10.00
N GLN A 236 -19.27 -20.09 10.99
CA GLN A 236 -19.59 -20.39 12.38
C GLN A 236 -20.55 -19.31 12.88
N ASP A 237 -21.75 -19.72 13.32
CA ASP A 237 -22.68 -18.82 13.98
C ASP A 237 -22.03 -18.25 15.25
N ILE A 238 -21.82 -16.94 15.25
CA ILE A 238 -21.48 -16.20 16.47
C ILE A 238 -22.81 -16.09 17.24
N SER A 239 -23.05 -16.98 18.16
CA SER A 239 -24.12 -16.81 19.14
C SER A 239 -23.79 -15.61 20.02
N ASN A 240 -24.71 -14.63 20.02
CA ASN A 240 -24.72 -13.47 20.91
C ASN A 240 -24.68 -13.85 22.40
#